data_5d395f4e0522744eeca7049976a3804a
#
_entry.id   5d395f4e0522744eeca7049976a3804a
#
_cell.length_a   1.000
_cell.length_b   1.000
_cell.length_c   1.000
_cell.angle_alpha   90.00
_cell.angle_beta   90.00
_cell.angle_gamma   90.00
#
_symmetry.space_group_name_H-M   'P 1'
#
loop_
_entity.id
_entity.type
_entity.pdbx_description
1 polymer ?
#
loop_
_entity_poly.entity_id
_entity_poly.type
_entity_poly.pdbx_seq_one_letter_code
_entity_poly.pdbx_strand_id
1 'polypeptide(L)'
;MRNEAEDLDDRFFALSIDMLCIAHFSGYFQRLNPAWEKALGFSREELQAKPMIEFVHPEDRERTIDQNQRVRTGGQALSFENRYLCKNGSYKWLLWNATPDLDRQVIYSVARDITDRKRREEEREQLLRELQAALAEVKELQKILPICSYCKSIRNDDNYWQTVEAYISHHTNSRFSHSICPTCYETVVEPQFDDAESE
;
A
#
# COMPACT_ATOMS: atom_id res chain seq x y z
N MET A 1 15.90 -48.79 -17.16
CA MET A 1 15.56 -47.75 -18.14
C MET A 1 14.57 -46.81 -17.42
N ARG A 2 14.96 -45.51 -17.14
CA ARG A 2 13.99 -44.51 -16.67
C ARG A 2 12.98 -44.30 -17.79
N ASN A 3 11.71 -44.15 -17.43
CA ASN A 3 10.66 -43.87 -18.38
C ASN A 3 10.83 -42.43 -18.90
N GLU A 4 10.63 -42.21 -20.19
CA GLU A 4 10.76 -40.85 -20.80
C GLU A 4 9.88 -39.81 -20.11
N ALA A 5 8.72 -40.24 -19.59
CA ALA A 5 7.84 -39.38 -18.80
C ALA A 5 8.47 -38.92 -17.46
N GLU A 6 9.17 -39.83 -16.76
CA GLU A 6 9.88 -39.52 -15.52
C GLU A 6 11.04 -38.52 -15.76
N ASP A 7 11.76 -38.67 -16.87
CA ASP A 7 12.85 -37.72 -17.24
C ASP A 7 12.29 -36.34 -17.57
N LEU A 8 11.14 -36.27 -18.23
CA LEU A 8 10.48 -35.00 -18.57
C LEU A 8 9.99 -34.28 -17.31
N ASP A 9 9.38 -34.98 -16.36
CA ASP A 9 8.93 -34.44 -15.09
C ASP A 9 10.09 -33.91 -14.23
N ASP A 10 11.19 -34.66 -14.18
CA ASP A 10 12.42 -34.25 -13.48
C ASP A 10 13.03 -33.00 -14.11
N ARG A 11 13.05 -32.90 -15.44
CA ARG A 11 13.55 -31.73 -16.16
C ARG A 11 12.64 -30.51 -15.94
N PHE A 12 11.32 -30.68 -16.01
CA PHE A 12 10.36 -29.60 -15.74
C PHE A 12 10.54 -29.05 -14.31
N PHE A 13 10.65 -29.93 -13.33
CA PHE A 13 10.89 -29.56 -11.93
C PHE A 13 12.22 -28.81 -11.79
N ALA A 14 13.29 -29.29 -12.42
CA ALA A 14 14.64 -28.71 -12.29
C ALA A 14 14.78 -27.36 -13.01
N LEU A 15 14.09 -27.15 -14.14
CA LEU A 15 14.22 -25.95 -14.97
C LEU A 15 13.26 -24.83 -14.55
N SER A 16 12.32 -25.09 -13.66
CA SER A 16 11.40 -24.05 -13.16
C SER A 16 12.16 -22.90 -12.52
N ILE A 17 11.78 -21.67 -12.89
CA ILE A 17 12.28 -20.43 -12.27
C ILE A 17 11.69 -20.25 -10.87
N ASP A 18 10.42 -20.65 -10.69
CA ASP A 18 9.78 -20.62 -9.39
C ASP A 18 10.34 -21.75 -8.50
N MET A 19 10.35 -21.53 -7.21
CA MET A 19 10.81 -22.49 -6.21
C MET A 19 9.75 -23.59 -6.04
N LEU A 20 10.01 -24.76 -6.57
CA LEU A 20 9.13 -25.92 -6.44
C LEU A 20 9.59 -26.79 -5.27
N CYS A 21 8.65 -27.25 -4.45
CA CYS A 21 8.97 -28.18 -3.38
C CYS A 21 7.85 -29.22 -3.14
N ILE A 22 8.28 -30.35 -2.60
CA ILE A 22 7.42 -31.35 -1.96
C ILE A 22 7.83 -31.36 -0.49
N ALA A 23 6.87 -31.15 0.39
CA ALA A 23 7.08 -31.16 1.83
C ALA A 23 6.21 -32.22 2.49
N HIS A 24 6.75 -32.90 3.50
CA HIS A 24 5.99 -33.88 4.28
C HIS A 24 5.15 -33.17 5.36
N PHE A 25 4.05 -33.80 5.78
CA PHE A 25 3.20 -33.27 6.85
C PHE A 25 3.94 -33.12 8.20
N SER A 26 5.08 -33.79 8.39
CA SER A 26 5.96 -33.56 9.53
C SER A 26 6.63 -32.18 9.56
N GLY A 27 6.54 -31.41 8.47
CA GLY A 27 7.11 -30.05 8.40
C GLY A 27 8.50 -29.97 7.80
N TYR A 28 9.00 -31.03 7.14
CA TYR A 28 10.29 -31.05 6.47
C TYR A 28 10.12 -31.07 4.95
N PHE A 29 11.06 -30.43 4.25
CA PHE A 29 11.15 -30.57 2.81
C PHE A 29 11.66 -31.94 2.42
N GLN A 30 10.98 -32.61 1.50
CA GLN A 30 11.43 -33.88 0.91
C GLN A 30 12.15 -33.67 -0.41
N ARG A 31 11.68 -32.73 -1.24
CA ARG A 31 12.25 -32.44 -2.55
C ARG A 31 12.22 -30.95 -2.83
N LEU A 32 13.31 -30.42 -3.34
CA LEU A 32 13.49 -29.01 -3.68
C LEU A 32 14.12 -28.91 -5.07
N ASN A 33 13.66 -27.98 -5.90
CA ASN A 33 14.33 -27.68 -7.16
C ASN A 33 15.52 -26.71 -6.96
N PRO A 34 16.41 -26.55 -7.97
CA PRO A 34 17.59 -25.68 -7.84
C PRO A 34 17.28 -24.20 -7.62
N ALA A 35 16.05 -23.74 -7.87
CA ALA A 35 15.65 -22.36 -7.64
C ALA A 35 15.74 -21.95 -6.16
N TRP A 36 15.57 -22.87 -5.23
CA TRP A 36 15.71 -22.64 -3.78
C TRP A 36 17.10 -22.20 -3.39
N GLU A 37 18.13 -22.87 -3.92
CA GLU A 37 19.53 -22.52 -3.64
C GLU A 37 19.87 -21.12 -4.17
N LYS A 38 19.39 -20.80 -5.38
CA LYS A 38 19.59 -19.48 -5.98
C LYS A 38 18.85 -18.37 -5.23
N ALA A 39 17.65 -18.66 -4.73
CA ALA A 39 16.82 -17.67 -4.07
C ALA A 39 17.29 -17.39 -2.64
N LEU A 40 17.52 -18.43 -1.83
CA LEU A 40 17.80 -18.30 -0.40
C LEU A 40 19.29 -18.44 -0.04
N GLY A 41 20.10 -19.03 -0.92
CA GLY A 41 21.55 -19.21 -0.71
C GLY A 41 21.90 -20.42 0.17
N PHE A 42 20.94 -21.15 0.74
CA PHE A 42 21.15 -22.43 1.41
C PHE A 42 21.24 -23.56 0.39
N SER A 43 22.01 -24.60 0.67
CA SER A 43 21.92 -25.82 -0.12
C SER A 43 20.60 -26.54 0.15
N ARG A 44 20.18 -27.42 -0.78
CA ARG A 44 18.93 -28.21 -0.59
C ARG A 44 19.02 -29.12 0.61
N GLU A 45 20.20 -29.67 0.89
CA GLU A 45 20.48 -30.51 2.05
C GLU A 45 20.34 -29.71 3.35
N GLU A 46 20.83 -28.46 3.40
CA GLU A 46 20.66 -27.56 4.56
C GLU A 46 19.18 -27.25 4.82
N LEU A 47 18.41 -27.04 3.74
CA LEU A 47 16.96 -26.76 3.84
C LEU A 47 16.16 -28.00 4.27
N GLN A 48 16.57 -29.18 3.85
CA GLN A 48 15.93 -30.45 4.21
C GLN A 48 16.27 -30.95 5.62
N ALA A 49 17.42 -30.52 6.15
CA ALA A 49 17.90 -30.94 7.46
C ALA A 49 17.12 -30.32 8.64
N LYS A 50 16.33 -29.27 8.39
CA LYS A 50 15.61 -28.53 9.43
C LYS A 50 14.13 -28.40 9.10
N PRO A 51 13.25 -28.26 10.13
CA PRO A 51 11.86 -27.93 9.91
C PRO A 51 11.70 -26.62 9.12
N MET A 52 10.79 -26.59 8.14
CA MET A 52 10.52 -25.40 7.32
C MET A 52 10.26 -24.14 8.14
N ILE A 53 9.63 -24.29 9.30
CA ILE A 53 9.26 -23.16 10.18
C ILE A 53 10.48 -22.44 10.76
N GLU A 54 11.63 -23.06 10.80
CA GLU A 54 12.87 -22.41 11.28
C GLU A 54 13.36 -21.34 10.29
N PHE A 55 13.07 -21.48 9.02
CA PHE A 55 13.40 -20.50 7.99
C PHE A 55 12.37 -19.37 7.88
N VAL A 56 11.23 -19.50 8.54
CA VAL A 56 10.19 -18.45 8.54
C VAL A 56 10.53 -17.38 9.56
N HIS A 57 10.34 -16.11 9.17
CA HIS A 57 10.49 -14.96 10.05
C HIS A 57 9.66 -15.14 11.33
N PRO A 58 10.20 -14.84 12.53
CA PRO A 58 9.51 -15.09 13.80
C PRO A 58 8.07 -14.59 13.85
N GLU A 59 7.80 -13.39 13.37
CA GLU A 59 6.44 -12.79 13.35
C GLU A 59 5.47 -13.52 12.40
N ASP A 60 5.98 -14.24 11.41
CA ASP A 60 5.14 -14.94 10.42
C ASP A 60 4.88 -16.41 10.79
N ARG A 61 5.54 -16.93 11.86
CA ARG A 61 5.50 -18.36 12.21
C ARG A 61 4.10 -18.83 12.58
N GLU A 62 3.41 -18.11 13.44
CA GLU A 62 2.08 -18.50 13.90
C GLU A 62 1.11 -18.66 12.73
N ARG A 63 0.97 -17.62 11.90
CA ARG A 63 0.09 -17.68 10.72
C ARG A 63 0.52 -18.71 9.68
N THR A 64 1.84 -19.04 9.61
CA THR A 64 2.35 -20.09 8.73
C THR A 64 1.96 -21.47 9.25
N ILE A 65 2.03 -21.71 10.56
CA ILE A 65 1.61 -22.96 11.20
C ILE A 65 0.12 -23.18 10.97
N ASP A 66 -0.71 -22.16 11.19
CA ASP A 66 -2.16 -22.21 10.97
C ASP A 66 -2.50 -22.54 9.51
N GLN A 67 -1.82 -21.89 8.57
CA GLN A 67 -2.02 -22.14 7.14
C GLN A 67 -1.61 -23.57 6.77
N ASN A 68 -0.48 -24.05 7.26
CA ASN A 68 -0.01 -25.41 7.05
C ASN A 68 -0.99 -26.45 7.62
N GLN A 69 -1.61 -26.16 8.76
CA GLN A 69 -2.60 -27.05 9.36
C GLN A 69 -3.86 -27.15 8.50
N ARG A 70 -4.35 -26.04 7.95
CA ARG A 70 -5.47 -26.03 7.00
C ARG A 70 -5.17 -26.85 5.76
N VAL A 71 -3.96 -26.73 5.21
CA VAL A 71 -3.54 -27.52 4.04
C VAL A 71 -3.52 -29.01 4.37
N ARG A 72 -2.98 -29.40 5.52
CA ARG A 72 -2.95 -30.84 5.95
C ARG A 72 -4.33 -31.46 6.15
N THR A 73 -5.35 -30.65 6.39
CA THR A 73 -6.75 -31.10 6.51
C THR A 73 -7.54 -31.06 5.20
N GLY A 74 -6.86 -30.91 4.06
CA GLY A 74 -7.45 -30.94 2.72
C GLY A 74 -7.75 -29.56 2.12
N GLY A 75 -7.43 -28.46 2.82
CA GLY A 75 -7.49 -27.11 2.27
C GLY A 75 -6.35 -26.85 1.29
N GLN A 76 -6.43 -25.73 0.58
CA GLN A 76 -5.36 -25.23 -0.28
C GLN A 76 -4.80 -23.94 0.28
N ALA A 77 -3.50 -23.70 0.11
CA ALA A 77 -2.93 -22.37 0.28
C ALA A 77 -2.91 -21.69 -1.09
N LEU A 78 -3.66 -20.60 -1.21
CA LEU A 78 -3.66 -19.76 -2.41
C LEU A 78 -3.19 -18.38 -2.01
N SER A 79 -2.13 -17.92 -2.68
CA SER A 79 -1.57 -16.56 -2.47
C SER A 79 -1.19 -16.26 -1.00
N PHE A 80 -0.71 -17.25 -0.28
CA PHE A 80 -0.19 -17.05 1.07
C PHE A 80 1.20 -16.42 1.00
N GLU A 81 1.43 -15.38 1.77
CA GLU A 81 2.70 -14.63 1.78
C GLU A 81 3.36 -14.73 3.15
N ASN A 82 4.66 -15.01 3.18
CA ASN A 82 5.48 -14.93 4.39
C ASN A 82 6.93 -14.59 4.06
N ARG A 83 7.70 -14.27 5.10
CA ARG A 83 9.13 -13.96 4.99
C ARG A 83 9.98 -15.19 5.32
N TYR A 84 10.92 -15.49 4.43
CA TYR A 84 11.88 -16.57 4.57
C TYR A 84 13.31 -16.05 4.75
N LEU A 85 14.03 -16.65 5.69
CA LEU A 85 15.42 -16.35 5.99
C LEU A 85 16.31 -16.79 4.82
N CYS A 86 17.22 -15.93 4.41
CA CYS A 86 18.33 -16.24 3.52
C CYS A 86 19.60 -16.57 4.31
N LYS A 87 20.53 -17.29 3.68
CA LYS A 87 21.80 -17.69 4.30
C LYS A 87 22.68 -16.51 4.76
N ASN A 88 22.53 -15.36 4.11
CA ASN A 88 23.21 -14.10 4.45
C ASN A 88 22.53 -13.33 5.62
N GLY A 89 21.49 -13.87 6.22
CA GLY A 89 20.75 -13.25 7.31
C GLY A 89 19.63 -12.30 6.90
N SER A 90 19.48 -11.99 5.61
CA SER A 90 18.34 -11.18 5.10
C SER A 90 17.07 -12.02 5.00
N TYR A 91 15.94 -11.34 4.77
CA TYR A 91 14.66 -11.99 4.53
C TYR A 91 14.16 -11.69 3.13
N LYS A 92 13.49 -12.68 2.52
CA LYS A 92 12.75 -12.55 1.28
C LYS A 92 11.27 -12.82 1.48
N TRP A 93 10.43 -12.04 0.82
CA TRP A 93 9.01 -12.31 0.75
C TRP A 93 8.72 -13.39 -0.27
N LEU A 94 8.07 -14.46 0.17
CA LEU A 94 7.64 -15.56 -0.68
C LEU A 94 6.12 -15.61 -0.77
N LEU A 95 5.61 -15.76 -1.99
CA LEU A 95 4.21 -16.02 -2.30
C LEU A 95 4.04 -17.50 -2.57
N TRP A 96 3.14 -18.16 -1.82
CA TRP A 96 2.93 -19.60 -1.86
C TRP A 96 1.60 -19.99 -2.46
N ASN A 97 1.63 -21.01 -3.31
CA ASN A 97 0.48 -21.83 -3.65
C ASN A 97 0.81 -23.27 -3.29
N ALA A 98 -0.08 -23.92 -2.54
CA ALA A 98 0.15 -25.27 -2.04
C ALA A 98 -1.11 -26.10 -2.08
N THR A 99 -0.96 -27.37 -2.49
CA THR A 99 -2.03 -28.37 -2.57
C THR A 99 -1.56 -29.65 -1.86
N PRO A 100 -2.35 -30.24 -0.96
CA PRO A 100 -2.00 -31.48 -0.28
C PRO A 100 -2.29 -32.71 -1.14
N ASP A 101 -1.51 -33.75 -0.92
CA ASP A 101 -1.81 -35.12 -1.25
C ASP A 101 -1.99 -35.87 0.09
N LEU A 102 -3.24 -36.09 0.46
CA LEU A 102 -3.60 -36.68 1.76
C LEU A 102 -3.15 -38.14 1.87
N ASP A 103 -3.20 -38.90 0.76
CA ASP A 103 -2.84 -40.31 0.74
C ASP A 103 -1.34 -40.51 0.98
N ARG A 104 -0.52 -39.59 0.39
CA ARG A 104 0.95 -39.63 0.57
C ARG A 104 1.44 -38.79 1.73
N GLN A 105 0.56 -38.07 2.38
CA GLN A 105 0.89 -37.13 3.48
C GLN A 105 1.96 -36.09 3.08
N VAL A 106 1.88 -35.57 1.86
CA VAL A 106 2.77 -34.55 1.34
C VAL A 106 2.01 -33.31 0.83
N ILE A 107 2.73 -32.23 0.71
CA ILE A 107 2.24 -30.95 0.17
C ILE A 107 3.10 -30.63 -1.06
N TYR A 108 2.47 -30.44 -2.19
CA TYR A 108 3.09 -29.88 -3.39
C TYR A 108 2.94 -28.37 -3.35
N SER A 109 4.07 -27.66 -3.44
CA SER A 109 4.03 -26.21 -3.33
C SER A 109 4.90 -25.54 -4.37
N VAL A 110 4.43 -24.35 -4.77
CA VAL A 110 5.18 -23.37 -5.57
C VAL A 110 5.36 -22.14 -4.72
N ALA A 111 6.61 -21.68 -4.60
CA ALA A 111 6.92 -20.42 -3.96
C ALA A 111 7.57 -19.47 -4.98
N ARG A 112 7.15 -18.21 -4.97
CA ARG A 112 7.69 -17.14 -5.80
C ARG A 112 8.27 -16.05 -4.95
N ASP A 113 9.47 -15.59 -5.28
CA ASP A 113 10.07 -14.40 -4.67
C ASP A 113 9.32 -13.15 -5.13
N ILE A 114 8.71 -12.45 -4.17
CA ILE A 114 7.95 -11.21 -4.39
C ILE A 114 8.59 -10.03 -3.66
N THR A 115 9.85 -10.15 -3.24
CA THR A 115 10.56 -9.13 -2.46
C THR A 115 10.61 -7.79 -3.21
N ASP A 116 10.93 -7.82 -4.50
CA ASP A 116 10.97 -6.59 -5.32
C ASP A 116 9.58 -5.97 -5.52
N ARG A 117 8.52 -6.79 -5.55
CA ARG A 117 7.15 -6.28 -5.58
C ARG A 117 6.82 -5.56 -4.28
N LYS A 118 7.10 -6.17 -3.13
CA LYS A 118 6.85 -5.60 -1.80
C LYS A 118 7.60 -4.29 -1.60
N ARG A 119 8.88 -4.25 -1.97
CA ARG A 119 9.67 -3.02 -1.88
C ARG A 119 9.06 -1.88 -2.70
N ARG A 120 8.64 -2.15 -3.94
CA ARG A 120 8.00 -1.14 -4.79
C ARG A 120 6.63 -0.69 -4.26
N GLU A 121 5.88 -1.58 -3.63
CA GLU A 121 4.62 -1.25 -2.96
C GLU A 121 4.87 -0.29 -1.78
N GLU A 122 5.85 -0.60 -0.92
CA GLU A 122 6.25 0.24 0.22
C GLU A 122 6.77 1.62 -0.22
N GLU A 123 7.66 1.66 -1.22
CA GLU A 123 8.17 2.92 -1.80
C GLU A 123 7.03 3.79 -2.35
N ARG A 124 6.10 3.17 -3.08
CA ARG A 124 4.92 3.88 -3.62
C ARG A 124 4.03 4.44 -2.51
N GLU A 125 3.76 3.64 -1.48
CA GLU A 125 2.94 4.10 -0.35
C GLU A 125 3.61 5.25 0.41
N GLN A 126 4.93 5.20 0.56
CA GLN A 126 5.68 6.27 1.18
C GLN A 126 5.61 7.56 0.36
N LEU A 127 5.85 7.49 -0.95
CA LEU A 127 5.74 8.65 -1.85
C LEU A 127 4.33 9.25 -1.85
N LEU A 128 3.29 8.41 -1.79
CA LEU A 128 1.91 8.91 -1.68
C LEU A 128 1.66 9.67 -0.37
N ARG A 129 2.19 9.18 0.75
CA ARG A 129 2.08 9.88 2.05
C ARG A 129 2.82 11.23 2.02
N GLU A 130 4.02 11.27 1.46
CA GLU A 130 4.81 12.50 1.31
C GLU A 130 4.10 13.52 0.41
N LEU A 131 3.56 13.07 -0.73
CA LEU A 131 2.79 13.92 -1.64
C LEU A 131 1.53 14.48 -0.97
N GLN A 132 0.79 13.66 -0.22
CA GLN A 132 -0.40 14.11 0.51
C GLN A 132 -0.06 15.15 1.58
N ALA A 133 1.06 14.96 2.30
CA ALA A 133 1.53 15.92 3.29
C ALA A 133 1.92 17.25 2.64
N ALA A 134 2.66 17.23 1.54
CA ALA A 134 3.04 18.42 0.80
C ALA A 134 1.82 19.18 0.23
N LEU A 135 0.82 18.45 -0.30
CA LEU A 135 -0.42 19.07 -0.77
C LEU A 135 -1.23 19.70 0.36
N ALA A 136 -1.23 19.10 1.57
CA ALA A 136 -1.87 19.69 2.73
C ALA A 136 -1.20 20.97 3.17
N GLU A 137 0.13 21.03 3.15
CA GLU A 137 0.91 22.22 3.46
C GLU A 137 0.63 23.36 2.46
N VAL A 138 0.61 23.07 1.17
CA VAL A 138 0.26 24.05 0.12
C VAL A 138 -1.14 24.61 0.35
N LYS A 139 -2.13 23.76 0.68
CA LYS A 139 -3.50 24.22 0.99
C LYS A 139 -3.57 25.12 2.22
N GLU A 140 -2.75 24.86 3.25
CA GLU A 140 -2.66 25.73 4.43
C GLU A 140 -2.11 27.13 4.05
N LEU A 141 -1.07 27.19 3.23
CA LEU A 141 -0.47 28.45 2.76
C LEU A 141 -1.43 29.27 1.88
N GLN A 142 -2.27 28.60 1.09
CA GLN A 142 -3.28 29.26 0.24
C GLN A 142 -4.46 29.86 1.03
N LYS A 143 -4.57 29.62 2.33
CA LYS A 143 -5.62 30.25 3.19
C LYS A 143 -5.35 31.72 3.50
N ILE A 144 -4.15 32.23 3.22
CA ILE A 144 -3.81 33.64 3.42
C ILE A 144 -4.16 34.42 2.15
N LEU A 145 -5.30 35.12 2.19
CA LEU A 145 -5.73 35.94 1.09
C LEU A 145 -5.06 37.34 1.20
N PRO A 146 -4.28 37.79 0.20
CA PRO A 146 -3.74 39.14 0.19
C PRO A 146 -4.87 40.13 -0.01
N ILE A 147 -5.12 40.95 1.03
CA ILE A 147 -6.18 41.96 1.05
C ILE A 147 -5.57 43.37 1.05
N CYS A 148 -6.14 44.25 0.26
CA CYS A 148 -5.76 45.67 0.27
C CYS A 148 -6.11 46.32 1.62
N SER A 149 -5.13 46.98 2.25
CA SER A 149 -5.33 47.63 3.54
C SER A 149 -6.35 48.78 3.48
N TYR A 150 -6.54 49.42 2.34
CA TYR A 150 -7.45 50.54 2.14
C TYR A 150 -8.85 50.12 1.69
N CYS A 151 -8.97 49.56 0.49
CA CYS A 151 -10.29 49.25 -0.11
C CYS A 151 -10.80 47.85 0.18
N LYS A 152 -10.01 46.98 0.90
CA LYS A 152 -10.34 45.58 1.25
C LYS A 152 -10.54 44.65 0.06
N SER A 153 -10.18 45.05 -1.16
CA SER A 153 -10.16 44.14 -2.30
C SER A 153 -9.16 43.02 -2.09
N ILE A 154 -9.48 41.82 -2.61
CA ILE A 154 -8.62 40.64 -2.57
C ILE A 154 -7.86 40.55 -3.89
N ARG A 155 -6.56 40.23 -3.81
CA ARG A 155 -5.75 39.92 -4.98
C ARG A 155 -5.85 38.41 -5.28
N ASN A 156 -6.32 38.08 -6.47
CA ASN A 156 -6.38 36.66 -6.93
C ASN A 156 -5.01 36.19 -7.43
N ASP A 157 -4.94 34.88 -7.80
CA ASP A 157 -3.72 34.23 -8.27
C ASP A 157 -3.19 34.83 -9.59
N ASP A 158 -4.04 35.45 -10.39
CA ASP A 158 -3.67 36.17 -11.64
C ASP A 158 -3.21 37.60 -11.41
N ASN A 159 -2.97 38.01 -10.14
CA ASN A 159 -2.59 39.36 -9.74
C ASN A 159 -3.65 40.46 -9.98
N TYR A 160 -4.92 40.10 -10.17
CA TYR A 160 -6.00 41.08 -10.27
C TYR A 160 -6.66 41.33 -8.92
N TRP A 161 -6.98 42.60 -8.65
CA TRP A 161 -7.73 43.01 -7.48
C TRP A 161 -9.25 42.92 -7.76
N GLN A 162 -9.99 42.25 -6.90
CA GLN A 162 -11.45 42.12 -7.00
C GLN A 162 -12.11 42.29 -5.63
N THR A 163 -13.42 42.57 -5.63
CA THR A 163 -14.14 42.65 -4.35
C THR A 163 -14.20 41.32 -3.63
N VAL A 164 -14.41 41.33 -2.32
CA VAL A 164 -14.52 40.13 -1.49
C VAL A 164 -15.67 39.25 -2.00
N GLU A 165 -16.80 39.88 -2.38
CA GLU A 165 -17.99 39.20 -2.89
C GLU A 165 -17.69 38.49 -4.20
N ALA A 166 -17.02 39.14 -5.13
CA ALA A 166 -16.62 38.58 -6.40
C ALA A 166 -15.68 37.38 -6.20
N TYR A 167 -14.67 37.52 -5.33
CA TYR A 167 -13.73 36.48 -5.00
C TYR A 167 -14.45 35.24 -4.43
N ILE A 168 -15.29 35.42 -3.40
CA ILE A 168 -16.00 34.32 -2.73
C ILE A 168 -16.99 33.63 -3.70
N SER A 169 -17.74 34.41 -4.52
CA SER A 169 -18.67 33.87 -5.50
C SER A 169 -17.99 33.01 -6.57
N HIS A 170 -16.73 33.33 -6.93
CA HIS A 170 -15.94 32.56 -7.88
C HIS A 170 -15.33 31.28 -7.26
N HIS A 171 -15.01 31.31 -5.97
CA HIS A 171 -14.31 30.21 -5.29
C HIS A 171 -15.24 29.31 -4.45
N THR A 172 -16.50 29.72 -4.29
CA THR A 172 -17.50 28.96 -3.55
C THR A 172 -18.86 29.02 -4.27
N ASN A 173 -19.82 28.20 -3.85
CA ASN A 173 -21.21 28.30 -4.32
C ASN A 173 -22.05 29.35 -3.55
N SER A 174 -21.40 30.25 -2.81
CA SER A 174 -22.06 31.25 -1.99
C SER A 174 -22.58 32.42 -2.85
N ARG A 175 -23.78 32.92 -2.52
CA ARG A 175 -24.37 34.12 -3.10
C ARG A 175 -24.54 35.16 -2.01
N PHE A 176 -24.31 36.44 -2.34
CA PHE A 176 -24.49 37.53 -1.41
C PHE A 176 -25.83 38.22 -1.65
N SER A 177 -26.55 38.50 -0.57
CA SER A 177 -27.67 39.41 -0.53
C SER A 177 -27.20 40.71 0.13
N HIS A 178 -27.60 41.85 -0.40
CA HIS A 178 -27.24 43.16 0.14
C HIS A 178 -28.32 43.65 1.08
N SER A 179 -27.91 44.06 2.29
CA SER A 179 -28.73 44.73 3.27
C SER A 179 -27.88 45.73 4.06
N ILE A 180 -28.52 46.64 4.74
CA ILE A 180 -27.83 47.64 5.58
C ILE A 180 -27.87 47.14 7.02
N CYS A 181 -26.72 47.04 7.67
CA CYS A 181 -26.69 46.68 9.08
C CYS A 181 -27.19 47.85 9.96
N PRO A 182 -27.71 47.57 11.18
CA PRO A 182 -28.26 48.62 12.06
C PRO A 182 -27.29 49.79 12.27
N THR A 183 -26.01 49.51 12.54
CA THR A 183 -25.01 50.56 12.77
C THR A 183 -24.79 51.47 11.54
N CYS A 184 -24.73 50.86 10.35
CA CYS A 184 -24.62 51.66 9.11
C CYS A 184 -25.91 52.42 8.80
N TYR A 185 -27.07 51.92 9.16
CA TYR A 185 -28.32 52.59 9.03
C TYR A 185 -28.31 53.85 9.88
N GLU A 186 -28.03 53.77 11.19
CA GLU A 186 -27.99 54.87 12.14
C GLU A 186 -26.89 55.91 11.81
N THR A 187 -25.71 55.46 11.37
CA THR A 187 -24.57 56.39 11.18
C THR A 187 -24.46 57.01 9.79
N VAL A 188 -25.02 56.37 8.75
CA VAL A 188 -24.85 56.77 7.36
C VAL A 188 -26.17 57.09 6.68
N VAL A 189 -27.21 56.31 6.93
CA VAL A 189 -28.47 56.40 6.19
C VAL A 189 -29.42 57.40 6.86
N GLU A 190 -29.65 57.22 8.16
CA GLU A 190 -30.57 58.09 8.94
C GLU A 190 -30.19 59.62 8.87
N PRO A 191 -28.91 60.00 9.00
CA PRO A 191 -28.54 61.43 8.89
C PRO A 191 -28.84 62.05 7.53
N GLN A 192 -28.84 61.25 6.43
CA GLN A 192 -29.17 61.74 5.09
C GLN A 192 -30.65 62.13 4.91
N PHE A 193 -31.52 61.58 5.73
CA PHE A 193 -32.95 61.91 5.73
C PHE A 193 -33.20 63.15 6.61
N ASP A 194 -32.47 63.31 7.72
CA ASP A 194 -32.60 64.50 8.59
C ASP A 194 -32.14 65.79 7.89
N ASP A 195 -31.09 65.71 7.04
CA ASP A 195 -30.60 66.87 6.26
C ASP A 195 -31.59 67.26 5.11
N ALA A 196 -32.41 66.32 4.63
CA ALA A 196 -33.40 66.56 3.55
C ALA A 196 -34.67 67.24 4.05
N GLU A 197 -34.98 67.25 5.33
CA GLU A 197 -36.15 67.94 5.90
C GLU A 197 -35.82 69.35 6.36
N SER A 198 -34.55 69.82 6.18
CA SER A 198 -34.07 71.12 6.61
C SER A 198 -33.93 72.17 5.49
N GLU A 199 -34.32 71.88 4.25
CA GLU A 199 -34.46 72.76 3.11
C GLU A 199 -35.93 73.05 2.79
#